data_74cebe2c7ac365f51ad106d68eaca0f9
#
_entry.id   74cebe2c7ac365f51ad106d68eaca0f9
#
_cell.length_a   1.000
_cell.length_b   1.000
_cell.length_c   1.000
_cell.angle_alpha   90.00
_cell.angle_beta   90.00
_cell.angle_gamma   90.00
#
_symmetry.space_group_name_H-M   'P 1'
#
loop_
_entity.id
_entity.type
_entity.pdbx_description
1 polymer ?
#
loop_
_entity_poly.entity_id
_entity_poly.type
_entity_poly.pdbx_seq_one_letter_code
_entity_poly.pdbx_strand_id
1 'polypeptide(L)'
;MDTNAKGTFFMSQVVGKQMVEKHIQGHILNVTSSSALRPAWTPYQMSKWAVKGLTQGLADMMIPHGIVVNAIAPGPTATPMLAKKEGDSIYEPYTPSHRYAMPEELASLALFMVSGAGNMIVGDTVYMTGGSGTITIHH
;
A
#
# COMPACT_ATOMS: atom_id res chain seq x y z
N MET A 1 11.34 -1.68 -12.61
CA MET A 1 11.23 -2.37 -11.30
C MET A 1 12.01 -1.63 -10.22
N ASP A 2 13.14 -1.17 -10.55
CA ASP A 2 14.11 -0.63 -9.62
C ASP A 2 13.67 0.64 -8.91
N THR A 3 13.07 1.62 -9.59
CA THR A 3 12.73 2.90 -8.98
C THR A 3 11.74 2.72 -7.80
N ASN A 4 10.68 1.93 -7.96
CA ASN A 4 9.68 1.75 -6.92
C ASN A 4 10.11 0.75 -5.86
N ALA A 5 10.53 -0.45 -6.26
CA ALA A 5 10.92 -1.49 -5.32
C ALA A 5 12.24 -1.17 -4.63
N LYS A 6 13.23 -0.74 -5.41
CA LYS A 6 14.56 -0.41 -4.90
C LYS A 6 14.53 0.81 -3.99
N GLY A 7 13.79 1.85 -4.38
CA GLY A 7 13.62 3.04 -3.55
C GLY A 7 12.93 2.72 -2.22
N THR A 8 11.88 1.92 -2.27
CA THR A 8 11.18 1.47 -1.05
C THR A 8 12.10 0.64 -0.17
N PHE A 9 12.88 -0.26 -0.74
CA PHE A 9 13.82 -1.08 0.01
C PHE A 9 14.84 -0.20 0.74
N PHE A 10 15.52 0.69 0.04
CA PHE A 10 16.56 1.52 0.65
C PHE A 10 16.00 2.51 1.67
N MET A 11 14.87 3.13 1.37
CA MET A 11 14.23 4.05 2.32
C MET A 11 13.78 3.31 3.58
N SER A 12 13.16 2.16 3.44
CA SER A 12 12.73 1.34 4.58
C SER A 12 13.92 0.88 5.41
N GLN A 13 15.02 0.52 4.76
CA GLN A 13 16.24 0.11 5.44
C GLN A 13 16.82 1.26 6.27
N VAL A 14 16.95 2.44 5.68
CA VAL A 14 17.51 3.62 6.36
C VAL A 14 16.63 4.04 7.52
N VAL A 15 15.32 4.17 7.28
CA VAL A 15 14.37 4.60 8.32
C VAL A 15 14.29 3.57 9.43
N GLY A 16 14.17 2.28 9.08
CA GLY A 16 14.10 1.21 10.08
C GLY A 16 15.36 1.14 10.94
N LYS A 17 16.53 1.24 10.33
CA LYS A 17 17.78 1.25 11.05
C LYS A 17 17.86 2.43 12.03
N GLN A 18 17.45 3.61 11.58
CA GLN A 18 17.45 4.81 12.42
C GLN A 18 16.47 4.67 13.58
N MET A 19 15.30 4.11 13.34
CA MET A 19 14.31 3.88 14.41
C MET A 19 14.85 2.90 15.46
N VAL A 20 15.51 1.83 15.03
CA VAL A 20 16.13 0.86 15.95
C VAL A 20 17.25 1.52 16.77
N GLU A 21 18.15 2.24 16.13
CA GLU A 21 19.26 2.89 16.80
C GLU A 21 18.81 3.93 17.82
N LYS A 22 17.73 4.64 17.54
CA LYS A 22 17.19 5.69 18.41
C LYS A 22 16.12 5.18 19.37
N HIS A 23 15.86 3.88 19.39
CA HIS A 23 14.83 3.26 20.20
C HIS A 23 13.44 3.88 20.00
N ILE A 24 13.12 4.21 18.75
CA ILE A 24 11.82 4.76 18.37
C ILE A 24 10.91 3.60 18.02
N GLN A 25 9.81 3.45 18.75
CA GLN A 25 8.72 2.55 18.38
C GLN A 25 7.76 3.31 17.48
N GLY A 26 7.20 2.62 16.50
CA GLY A 26 6.29 3.27 15.57
C GLY A 26 5.90 2.38 14.41
N HIS A 27 5.55 3.00 13.31
CA HIS A 27 5.02 2.32 12.13
C HIS A 27 5.78 2.71 10.87
N ILE A 28 5.92 1.74 9.98
CA ILE A 28 6.35 1.96 8.59
C ILE A 28 5.20 1.47 7.71
N LEU A 29 4.69 2.34 6.85
CA LEU A 29 3.62 2.01 5.93
C LEU A 29 4.11 2.17 4.49
N ASN A 30 4.24 1.06 3.80
CA ASN A 30 4.61 1.03 2.39
C ASN A 30 3.37 1.13 1.51
N VAL A 31 3.53 1.60 0.29
CA VAL A 31 2.44 1.70 -0.67
C VAL A 31 2.75 0.77 -1.84
N THR A 32 1.84 -0.14 -2.11
CA THR A 32 1.88 -0.98 -3.29
C THR A 32 0.66 -0.68 -4.17
N SER A 33 0.02 -1.68 -4.75
CA SER A 33 -1.10 -1.45 -5.67
C SER A 33 -1.94 -2.72 -5.78
N SER A 34 -3.15 -2.59 -6.30
CA SER A 34 -3.98 -3.73 -6.70
C SER A 34 -3.26 -4.66 -7.70
N SER A 35 -2.23 -4.16 -8.37
CA SER A 35 -1.38 -4.98 -9.26
C SER A 35 -0.70 -6.13 -8.53
N ALA A 36 -0.52 -6.03 -7.22
CA ALA A 36 0.04 -7.11 -6.41
C ALA A 36 -0.95 -8.27 -6.17
N LEU A 37 -2.18 -8.15 -6.64
CA LEU A 37 -3.19 -9.23 -6.64
C LEU A 37 -3.27 -9.98 -7.98
N ARG A 38 -2.60 -9.47 -9.01
CA ARG A 38 -2.72 -9.98 -10.38
C ARG A 38 -1.41 -10.58 -10.85
N PRO A 39 -1.45 -11.50 -11.82
CA PRO A 39 -0.23 -11.99 -12.43
C PRO A 39 0.66 -10.85 -12.92
N ALA A 40 1.94 -10.95 -12.65
CA ALA A 40 2.89 -9.88 -12.94
C ALA A 40 3.81 -10.31 -14.09
N TRP A 41 3.81 -9.52 -15.18
CA TRP A 41 4.66 -9.75 -16.34
C TRP A 41 5.25 -8.48 -16.90
N THR A 42 5.05 -7.35 -16.21
CA THR A 42 5.74 -6.10 -16.52
C THR A 42 6.62 -5.69 -15.33
N PRO A 43 7.67 -4.88 -15.57
CA PRO A 43 8.50 -4.38 -14.47
C PRO A 43 7.70 -3.66 -13.39
N TYR A 44 6.69 -2.88 -13.77
CA TYR A 44 5.83 -2.19 -12.81
C TYR A 44 5.08 -3.18 -11.90
N GLN A 45 4.44 -4.18 -12.51
CA GLN A 45 3.69 -5.20 -11.76
C GLN A 45 4.62 -5.98 -10.82
N MET A 46 5.79 -6.37 -11.33
CA MET A 46 6.80 -7.07 -10.53
C MET A 46 7.26 -6.22 -9.36
N SER A 47 7.42 -4.90 -9.55
CA SER A 47 7.84 -4.00 -8.48
C SER A 47 6.80 -3.93 -7.36
N LYS A 48 5.51 -3.98 -7.70
CA LYS A 48 4.44 -3.96 -6.69
C LYS A 48 4.38 -5.26 -5.89
N TRP A 49 4.63 -6.40 -6.52
CA TRP A 49 4.80 -7.67 -5.81
C TRP A 49 6.03 -7.65 -4.90
N ALA A 50 7.13 -7.06 -5.39
CA ALA A 50 8.34 -6.93 -4.60
C ALA A 50 8.11 -6.13 -3.32
N VAL A 51 7.36 -5.04 -3.39
CA VAL A 51 7.02 -4.22 -2.21
C VAL A 51 6.19 -5.03 -1.21
N LYS A 52 5.28 -5.86 -1.70
CA LYS A 52 4.49 -6.74 -0.83
C LYS A 52 5.38 -7.72 -0.07
N GLY A 53 6.29 -8.40 -0.76
CA GLY A 53 7.23 -9.32 -0.12
C GLY A 53 8.20 -8.63 0.83
N LEU A 54 8.70 -7.45 0.44
CA LEU A 54 9.56 -6.64 1.27
C LEU A 54 8.87 -6.22 2.58
N THR A 55 7.60 -5.85 2.49
CA THR A 55 6.81 -5.48 3.67
C THR A 55 6.77 -6.61 4.70
N GLN A 56 6.56 -7.85 4.24
CA GLN A 56 6.57 -9.02 5.12
C GLN A 56 7.94 -9.25 5.75
N GLY A 57 9.01 -9.16 4.96
CA GLY A 57 10.37 -9.34 5.45
C GLY A 57 10.78 -8.27 6.47
N LEU A 58 10.44 -7.03 6.21
CA LEU A 58 10.70 -5.94 7.15
C LEU A 58 9.90 -6.09 8.44
N ALA A 59 8.64 -6.50 8.33
CA ALA A 59 7.80 -6.72 9.50
C ALA A 59 8.41 -7.78 10.42
N ASP A 60 8.89 -8.86 9.85
CA ASP A 60 9.56 -9.94 10.60
C ASP A 60 10.81 -9.42 11.33
N MET A 61 11.61 -8.61 10.65
CA MET A 61 12.84 -8.07 11.23
C MET A 61 12.60 -7.00 12.28
N MET A 62 11.53 -6.22 12.14
CA MET A 62 11.31 -5.00 12.93
C MET A 62 10.42 -5.22 14.14
N ILE A 63 9.57 -6.26 14.14
CA ILE A 63 8.63 -6.45 15.26
C ILE A 63 9.32 -6.64 16.62
N PRO A 64 10.49 -7.31 16.72
CA PRO A 64 11.19 -7.40 18.00
C PRO A 64 11.62 -6.04 18.57
N HIS A 65 11.71 -5.02 17.72
CA HIS A 65 12.07 -3.66 18.13
C HIS A 65 10.86 -2.76 18.37
N GLY A 66 9.65 -3.33 18.37
CA GLY A 66 8.41 -2.56 18.57
C GLY A 66 8.03 -1.70 17.38
N ILE A 67 8.52 -2.03 16.18
CA ILE A 67 8.21 -1.32 14.94
C ILE A 67 7.28 -2.17 14.11
N VAL A 68 6.14 -1.63 13.76
CA VAL A 68 5.08 -2.30 13.00
C VAL A 68 5.20 -1.89 11.52
N VAL A 69 5.31 -2.86 10.64
CA VAL A 69 5.48 -2.62 9.20
C VAL A 69 4.32 -3.25 8.44
N ASN A 70 3.67 -2.45 7.63
CA ASN A 70 2.55 -2.88 6.78
C ASN A 70 2.62 -2.19 5.42
N ALA A 71 1.71 -2.55 4.55
CA ALA A 71 1.52 -1.87 3.27
C ALA A 71 0.04 -1.59 3.03
N ILE A 72 -0.22 -0.54 2.26
CA ILE A 72 -1.54 -0.22 1.74
C ILE A 72 -1.47 -0.39 0.21
N ALA A 73 -2.49 -1.01 -0.35
CA ALA A 73 -2.55 -1.31 -1.78
C ALA A 73 -3.80 -0.67 -2.38
N PRO A 74 -3.70 0.56 -2.88
CA PRO A 74 -4.83 1.20 -3.52
C PRO A 74 -5.09 0.62 -4.91
N GLY A 75 -6.36 0.62 -5.31
CA GLY A 75 -6.77 0.45 -6.68
C GLY A 75 -6.86 1.80 -7.38
N PRO A 76 -7.67 1.90 -8.44
CA PRO A 76 -7.88 3.17 -9.14
C PRO A 76 -8.38 4.25 -8.18
N THR A 77 -7.67 5.35 -8.10
CA THR A 77 -7.93 6.45 -7.18
C THR A 77 -8.12 7.74 -7.96
N ALA A 78 -9.07 8.56 -7.54
CA ALA A 78 -9.35 9.85 -8.15
C ALA A 78 -8.23 10.83 -7.79
N THR A 79 -7.21 10.90 -8.64
CA THR A 79 -6.03 11.73 -8.45
C THR A 79 -5.80 12.62 -9.67
N PRO A 80 -4.97 13.68 -9.54
CA PRO A 80 -4.58 14.47 -10.70
C PRO A 80 -3.92 13.65 -11.81
N MET A 81 -3.25 12.56 -11.49
CA MET A 81 -2.63 11.66 -12.48
C MET A 81 -3.67 11.03 -13.40
N LEU A 82 -4.90 10.86 -12.94
CA LEU A 82 -6.01 10.33 -13.72
C LEU A 82 -6.88 11.45 -14.29
N ALA A 83 -6.35 12.68 -14.34
CA ALA A 83 -7.05 13.89 -14.80
C ALA A 83 -8.35 14.15 -14.05
N LYS A 84 -8.43 13.74 -12.77
CA LYS A 84 -9.59 14.00 -11.92
C LYS A 84 -9.39 15.30 -11.16
N LYS A 85 -10.41 16.16 -11.22
CA LYS A 85 -10.45 17.44 -10.51
C LYS A 85 -11.55 17.39 -9.46
N GLU A 86 -11.49 18.31 -8.51
CA GLU A 86 -12.57 18.47 -7.54
C GLU A 86 -13.90 18.67 -8.27
N GLY A 87 -14.91 17.91 -7.87
CA GLY A 87 -16.22 17.94 -8.50
C GLY A 87 -16.40 17.05 -9.71
N ASP A 88 -15.34 16.43 -10.23
CA ASP A 88 -15.46 15.45 -11.32
C ASP A 88 -16.14 14.18 -10.83
N SER A 89 -16.79 13.49 -11.77
CA SER A 89 -17.42 12.18 -11.46
C SER A 89 -16.33 11.17 -11.10
N ILE A 90 -16.57 10.41 -10.04
CA ILE A 90 -15.72 9.30 -9.62
C ILE A 90 -16.22 7.95 -10.15
N TYR A 91 -17.24 7.96 -10.99
CA TYR A 91 -17.78 6.73 -11.57
C TYR A 91 -16.74 6.06 -12.47
N GLU A 92 -16.54 4.76 -12.25
CA GLU A 92 -15.62 3.94 -13.01
C GLU A 92 -16.28 2.58 -13.29
N PRO A 93 -16.76 2.34 -14.53
CA PRO A 93 -17.52 1.13 -14.83
C PRO A 93 -16.69 -0.15 -14.79
N TYR A 94 -15.37 -0.07 -14.88
CA TYR A 94 -14.50 -1.24 -14.95
C TYR A 94 -14.03 -1.73 -13.58
N THR A 95 -14.41 -1.06 -12.51
CA THR A 95 -14.16 -1.56 -11.15
C THR A 95 -15.43 -2.18 -10.58
N PRO A 96 -15.33 -3.24 -9.75
CA PRO A 96 -16.51 -3.84 -9.17
C PRO A 96 -17.38 -2.88 -8.36
N SER A 97 -16.78 -1.92 -7.67
CA SER A 97 -17.51 -0.89 -6.92
C SER A 97 -18.03 0.24 -7.79
N HIS A 98 -17.71 0.25 -9.10
CA HIS A 98 -18.14 1.24 -10.09
C HIS A 98 -17.72 2.67 -9.77
N ARG A 99 -16.65 2.85 -9.00
CA ARG A 99 -16.11 4.18 -8.74
C ARG A 99 -14.62 4.12 -8.43
N TYR A 100 -13.97 5.27 -8.59
CA TYR A 100 -12.63 5.47 -8.06
C TYR A 100 -12.68 5.57 -6.53
N ALA A 101 -11.60 5.16 -5.87
CA ALA A 101 -11.40 5.50 -4.48
C ALA A 101 -11.09 7.00 -4.36
N MET A 102 -11.48 7.59 -3.25
CA MET A 102 -11.13 8.97 -2.94
C MET A 102 -9.84 9.03 -2.12
N PRO A 103 -8.98 10.01 -2.33
CA PRO A 103 -7.76 10.17 -1.53
C PRO A 103 -8.02 10.17 -0.03
N GLU A 104 -9.14 10.75 0.41
CA GLU A 104 -9.53 10.81 1.81
C GLU A 104 -9.80 9.44 2.40
N GLU A 105 -10.32 8.50 1.60
CA GLU A 105 -10.54 7.13 2.03
C GLU A 105 -9.22 6.42 2.31
N LEU A 106 -8.25 6.60 1.40
CA LEU A 106 -6.91 6.03 1.58
C LEU A 106 -6.21 6.66 2.78
N ALA A 107 -6.34 7.96 2.95
CA ALA A 107 -5.74 8.68 4.09
C ALA A 107 -6.32 8.19 5.41
N SER A 108 -7.62 7.94 5.48
CA SER A 108 -8.28 7.42 6.69
C SER A 108 -7.76 6.03 7.06
N LEU A 109 -7.60 5.15 6.06
CA LEU A 109 -7.04 3.82 6.29
C LEU A 109 -5.58 3.92 6.75
N ALA A 110 -4.78 4.74 6.09
CA ALA A 110 -3.38 4.93 6.44
C ALA A 110 -3.24 5.42 7.88
N LEU A 111 -4.06 6.40 8.26
CA LEU A 111 -4.04 6.94 9.62
C LEU A 111 -4.40 5.88 10.66
N PHE A 112 -5.40 5.06 10.39
CA PHE A 112 -5.76 3.93 11.26
C PHE A 112 -4.59 2.96 11.41
N MET A 113 -3.94 2.60 10.29
CA MET A 113 -2.88 1.59 10.30
C MET A 113 -1.62 2.06 11.04
N VAL A 114 -1.33 3.36 11.05
CA VAL A 114 -0.16 3.91 11.75
C VAL A 114 -0.49 4.42 13.15
N SER A 115 -1.72 4.26 13.61
CA SER A 115 -2.14 4.61 14.96
C SER A 115 -2.01 3.40 15.89
N GLY A 116 -2.20 3.64 17.19
CA GLY A 116 -2.23 2.56 18.16
C GLY A 116 -3.31 1.52 17.89
N ALA A 117 -4.41 1.93 17.23
CA ALA A 117 -5.48 1.00 16.85
C ALA A 117 -5.03 -0.04 15.83
N GLY A 118 -3.99 0.25 15.06
CA GLY A 118 -3.45 -0.65 14.04
C GLY A 118 -2.29 -1.53 14.51
N ASN A 119 -1.92 -1.50 15.78
CA ASN A 119 -0.71 -2.19 16.27
C ASN A 119 -0.73 -3.71 16.08
N MET A 120 -1.91 -4.31 15.98
CA MET A 120 -2.03 -5.76 15.80
C MET A 120 -2.09 -6.18 14.34
N ILE A 121 -2.00 -5.23 13.40
CA ILE A 121 -1.86 -5.51 11.97
C ILE A 121 -0.35 -5.45 11.69
N VAL A 122 0.25 -6.59 11.37
CA VAL A 122 1.71 -6.71 11.23
C VAL A 122 2.05 -7.51 9.99
N GLY A 123 2.85 -6.94 9.10
CA GLY A 123 3.31 -7.60 7.88
C GLY A 123 2.22 -7.79 6.84
N ASP A 124 1.12 -7.08 6.97
CA ASP A 124 -0.02 -7.23 6.09
C ASP A 124 -0.03 -6.16 4.99
N THR A 125 -0.66 -6.52 3.88
CA THR A 125 -0.98 -5.59 2.81
C THR A 125 -2.48 -5.45 2.76
N VAL A 126 -2.98 -4.26 3.05
CA VAL A 126 -4.42 -3.99 3.08
C VAL A 126 -4.84 -3.39 1.75
N TYR A 127 -5.74 -4.06 1.06
CA TYR A 127 -6.19 -3.67 -0.28
C TYR A 127 -7.43 -2.80 -0.17
N MET A 128 -7.33 -1.59 -0.73
CA MET A 128 -8.47 -0.68 -0.84
C MET A 128 -8.71 -0.41 -2.33
N THR A 129 -9.40 -1.33 -2.98
CA THR A 129 -9.43 -1.43 -4.43
C THR A 129 -10.84 -1.40 -5.04
N GLY A 130 -11.87 -1.35 -4.19
CA GLY A 130 -13.25 -1.50 -4.69
C GLY A 130 -13.52 -2.89 -5.28
N GLY A 131 -12.72 -3.89 -4.90
CA GLY A 131 -12.81 -5.25 -5.42
C GLY A 131 -11.93 -5.51 -6.64
N SER A 132 -11.27 -4.49 -7.17
CA SER A 132 -10.41 -4.63 -8.35
C SER A 132 -9.26 -5.60 -8.06
N GLY A 133 -9.09 -6.60 -8.92
CA GLY A 133 -8.09 -7.65 -8.76
C GLY A 133 -8.56 -8.85 -7.95
N THR A 134 -9.66 -8.73 -7.21
CA THR A 134 -10.21 -9.80 -6.37
C THR A 134 -11.52 -10.32 -6.91
N ILE A 135 -12.41 -9.43 -7.34
CA ILE A 135 -13.75 -9.78 -7.81
C ILE A 135 -13.80 -9.65 -9.33
N THR A 136 -14.39 -10.64 -9.98
CA THR A 136 -14.61 -10.61 -11.41
C THR A 136 -15.95 -9.92 -11.71
N ILE A 137 -15.93 -9.02 -12.67
CA ILE A 137 -17.15 -8.39 -13.17
C ILE A 137 -17.78 -9.33 -14.20
N HIS A 138 -18.99 -9.73 -13.95
CA HIS A 138 -19.71 -10.72 -14.78
C HIS A 138 -20.72 -10.09 -15.75
N HIS A 139 -20.68 -8.78 -15.93
CA HIS A 139 -21.67 -8.09 -16.76
C HIS A 139 -21.09 -6.93 -17.55
#